data_0e746dc1251bed4014abdea9ce44e2f0
#
_entry.id   0e746dc1251bed4014abdea9ce44e2f0
#
_cell.length_a   1.000
_cell.length_b   1.000
_cell.length_c   1.000
_cell.angle_alpha   90.00
_cell.angle_beta   90.00
_cell.angle_gamma   90.00
#
_symmetry.space_group_name_H-M   'P 1'
#
loop_
_entity.id
_entity.type
_entity.pdbx_description
1 polymer ?
#
loop_
_entity_poly.entity_id
_entity_poly.type
_entity_poly.pdbx_seq_one_letter_code
_entity_poly.pdbx_strand_id
1 'polypeptide(L)'
;NISLHEAGVTSNGKPIVEALSQLVMLGADVIGLNCHLGPYHMIQSLKQVPLFAQSYLSVYPNASQLSLDGENSQYQFSQNSEYFGKSAELLVAEGVRLIGGCCGTTPDHIRAVKRSIRGLKPIERKVVTPIIPVKDFVRRIRRTDTLVDKVKKEVTIIAELDPPKHLDIVQFQKAIRAIDQKGIAAITLADNSLSNT
;
A
#
# COMPACT_ATOMS: atom_id res chain seq x y z
N ASN A 1 4.45 -1.87 17.12
CA ASN A 1 4.16 -1.86 15.68
C ASN A 1 3.26 -0.67 15.34
N ILE A 2 3.41 -0.15 14.14
CA ILE A 2 2.59 0.90 13.58
C ILE A 2 1.87 0.41 12.33
N SER A 3 0.71 1.00 12.02
CA SER A 3 0.00 0.75 10.76
C SER A 3 0.31 1.85 9.75
N LEU A 4 0.46 1.46 8.50
CA LEU A 4 0.64 2.40 7.39
C LEU A 4 -0.70 2.64 6.71
N HIS A 5 -0.93 3.87 6.26
CA HIS A 5 -2.08 4.19 5.42
C HIS A 5 -1.78 3.84 3.96
N GLU A 6 -0.59 4.20 3.52
CA GLU A 6 -0.03 3.88 2.20
C GLU A 6 1.46 3.53 2.33
N ALA A 7 2.10 3.12 1.24
CA ALA A 7 3.50 2.74 1.29
C ALA A 7 4.39 3.90 1.78
N GLY A 8 5.11 3.67 2.85
CA GLY A 8 6.08 4.62 3.40
C GLY A 8 5.52 5.71 4.31
N VAL A 9 4.18 5.77 4.54
CA VAL A 9 3.55 6.84 5.31
C VAL A 9 2.55 6.29 6.31
N THR A 10 2.52 6.83 7.50
CA THR A 10 1.52 6.52 8.54
C THR A 10 0.20 7.24 8.26
N SER A 11 -0.89 6.83 8.93
CA SER A 11 -2.22 7.44 8.77
C SER A 11 -2.29 8.95 9.03
N ASN A 12 -1.36 9.49 9.82
CA ASN A 12 -1.26 10.93 10.08
C ASN A 12 -0.22 11.64 9.20
N GLY A 13 0.21 11.01 8.10
CA GLY A 13 1.13 11.59 7.12
C GLY A 13 2.61 11.61 7.53
N LYS A 14 2.98 10.96 8.64
CA LYS A 14 4.37 10.89 9.09
C LYS A 14 5.16 9.86 8.29
N PRO A 15 6.38 10.18 7.80
CA PRO A 15 7.24 9.20 7.16
C PRO A 15 7.56 8.02 8.09
N ILE A 16 7.56 6.81 7.54
CA ILE A 16 7.79 5.58 8.31
C ILE A 16 9.13 5.60 9.06
N VAL A 17 10.18 6.10 8.42
CA VAL A 17 11.53 6.16 9.01
C VAL A 17 11.52 7.01 10.28
N GLU A 18 10.85 8.17 10.23
CA GLU A 18 10.72 9.06 11.38
C GLU A 18 9.90 8.39 12.50
N ALA A 19 8.77 7.77 12.15
CA ALA A 19 7.92 7.12 13.14
C ALA A 19 8.64 5.95 13.84
N LEU A 20 9.37 5.12 13.09
CA LEU A 20 10.15 4.02 13.66
C LEU A 20 11.34 4.53 14.49
N SER A 21 12.04 5.56 14.01
CA SER A 21 13.16 6.16 14.76
C SER A 21 12.72 6.72 16.11
N GLN A 22 11.54 7.33 16.19
CA GLN A 22 10.98 7.78 17.45
C GLN A 22 10.73 6.63 18.43
N LEU A 23 10.25 5.48 17.94
CA LEU A 23 10.07 4.30 18.79
C LEU A 23 11.41 3.74 19.32
N VAL A 24 12.46 3.76 18.47
CA VAL A 24 13.81 3.38 18.89
C VAL A 24 14.33 4.30 19.99
N MET A 25 14.17 5.62 19.83
CA MET A 25 14.57 6.60 20.84
C MET A 25 13.83 6.44 22.16
N LEU A 26 12.61 5.90 22.13
CA LEU A 26 11.84 5.57 23.34
C LEU A 26 12.24 4.23 23.98
N GLY A 27 13.26 3.54 23.43
CA GLY A 27 13.79 2.31 23.99
C GLY A 27 13.04 1.04 23.61
N ALA A 28 12.30 1.04 22.50
CA ALA A 28 11.61 -0.16 22.03
C ALA A 28 12.61 -1.18 21.46
N ASP A 29 12.62 -2.42 21.96
CA ASP A 29 13.50 -3.51 21.48
C ASP A 29 13.05 -4.04 20.11
N VAL A 30 11.75 -4.03 19.84
CA VAL A 30 11.15 -4.48 18.59
C VAL A 30 10.21 -3.43 18.06
N ILE A 31 10.45 -3.00 16.83
CA ILE A 31 9.65 -2.01 16.11
C ILE A 31 9.20 -2.58 14.79
N GLY A 32 8.13 -2.07 14.19
CA GLY A 32 7.74 -2.57 12.88
C GLY A 32 6.33 -2.22 12.43
N LEU A 33 5.86 -2.98 11.46
CA LEU A 33 4.62 -2.74 10.73
C LEU A 33 3.60 -3.83 11.01
N ASN A 34 2.34 -3.42 11.10
CA ASN A 34 1.24 -4.35 11.32
C ASN A 34 -0.02 -3.90 10.59
N CYS A 35 -0.67 -4.87 9.95
CA CYS A 35 -2.00 -4.70 9.33
C CYS A 35 -2.08 -3.65 8.20
N HIS A 36 -3.27 -3.37 7.73
CA HIS A 36 -3.66 -2.40 6.69
C HIS A 36 -3.18 -2.77 5.28
N LEU A 37 -1.90 -3.10 5.13
CA LEU A 37 -1.26 -3.40 3.85
C LEU A 37 -0.86 -4.88 3.75
N GLY A 38 -0.83 -5.38 2.53
CA GLY A 38 -0.26 -6.68 2.21
C GLY A 38 1.28 -6.64 2.12
N PRO A 39 1.91 -7.82 1.86
CA PRO A 39 3.37 -7.96 1.86
C PRO A 39 4.08 -7.00 0.91
N TYR A 40 3.57 -6.81 -0.29
CA TYR A 40 4.20 -5.96 -1.31
C TYR A 40 4.44 -4.52 -0.80
N HIS A 41 3.40 -3.88 -0.30
CA HIS A 41 3.49 -2.48 0.15
C HIS A 41 4.36 -2.33 1.40
N MET A 42 4.34 -3.33 2.29
CA MET A 42 5.23 -3.34 3.45
C MET A 42 6.70 -3.49 3.04
N ILE A 43 7.02 -4.35 2.07
CA ILE A 43 8.37 -4.47 1.49
C ILE A 43 8.81 -3.14 0.88
N GLN A 44 7.97 -2.51 0.06
CA GLN A 44 8.31 -1.20 -0.53
C GLN A 44 8.56 -0.13 0.55
N SER A 45 7.74 -0.12 1.60
CA SER A 45 7.92 0.80 2.73
C SER A 45 9.24 0.57 3.45
N LEU A 46 9.62 -0.68 3.66
CA LEU A 46 10.85 -1.02 4.36
C LEU A 46 12.13 -0.64 3.60
N LYS A 47 12.11 -0.57 2.27
CA LYS A 47 13.30 -0.18 1.48
C LYS A 47 13.93 1.13 1.93
N GLN A 48 13.14 2.04 2.47
CA GLN A 48 13.64 3.31 3.00
C GLN A 48 14.03 3.27 4.49
N VAL A 49 13.77 2.17 5.18
CA VAL A 49 14.03 2.02 6.62
C VAL A 49 15.43 1.44 6.83
N PRO A 50 16.33 2.11 7.57
CA PRO A 50 17.64 1.56 7.90
C PRO A 50 17.53 0.41 8.88
N LEU A 51 18.61 -0.35 9.02
CA LEU A 51 18.76 -1.24 10.17
C LEU A 51 19.09 -0.41 11.42
N PHE A 52 18.41 -0.70 12.50
CA PHE A 52 18.64 -0.06 13.79
C PHE A 52 19.56 -0.94 14.65
N ALA A 53 20.58 -0.33 15.25
CA ALA A 53 21.53 -1.07 16.08
C ALA A 53 20.91 -1.60 17.39
N GLN A 54 19.87 -0.93 17.89
CA GLN A 54 19.26 -1.20 19.19
C GLN A 54 17.88 -1.83 19.12
N SER A 55 17.33 -2.02 17.91
CA SER A 55 15.97 -2.55 17.75
C SER A 55 15.87 -3.47 16.55
N TYR A 56 15.02 -4.47 16.66
CA TYR A 56 14.74 -5.43 15.60
C TYR A 56 13.46 -5.08 14.87
N LEU A 57 13.45 -5.31 13.53
CA LEU A 57 12.26 -5.08 12.70
C LEU A 57 11.30 -6.27 12.77
N SER A 58 10.02 -5.96 12.94
CA SER A 58 8.91 -6.92 12.88
C SER A 58 7.87 -6.53 11.84
N VAL A 59 7.28 -7.51 11.17
CA VAL A 59 6.25 -7.24 10.15
C VAL A 59 5.14 -8.27 10.19
N TYR A 60 3.90 -7.78 10.22
CA TYR A 60 2.68 -8.59 10.24
C TYR A 60 1.72 -8.13 9.13
N PRO A 61 1.96 -8.54 7.87
CA PRO A 61 1.11 -8.11 6.74
C PRO A 61 -0.24 -8.80 6.76
N ASN A 62 -1.22 -8.21 6.12
CA ASN A 62 -2.44 -8.92 5.73
C ASN A 62 -2.11 -9.97 4.66
N ALA A 63 -2.92 -11.01 4.53
CA ALA A 63 -2.71 -12.07 3.53
C ALA A 63 -2.66 -11.51 2.11
N SER A 64 -3.52 -10.53 1.82
CA SER A 64 -3.60 -9.75 0.59
C SER A 64 -4.49 -8.54 0.81
N GLN A 65 -4.79 -7.79 -0.25
CA GLN A 65 -5.96 -6.90 -0.24
C GLN A 65 -7.27 -7.70 -0.23
N LEU A 66 -8.30 -7.13 0.37
CA LEU A 66 -9.66 -7.65 0.29
C LEU A 66 -10.14 -7.60 -1.17
N SER A 67 -10.64 -8.71 -1.68
CA SER A 67 -11.33 -8.79 -2.96
C SER A 67 -12.76 -9.25 -2.77
N LEU A 68 -13.66 -8.86 -3.66
CA LEU A 68 -15.02 -9.37 -3.68
C LEU A 68 -15.00 -10.73 -4.39
N ASP A 69 -15.53 -11.76 -3.72
CA ASP A 69 -15.80 -13.02 -4.39
C ASP A 69 -16.99 -12.82 -5.34
N GLY A 70 -16.74 -13.04 -6.64
CA GLY A 70 -17.71 -12.79 -7.70
C GLY A 70 -18.96 -13.68 -7.62
N GLU A 71 -18.91 -14.82 -6.92
CA GLU A 71 -20.04 -15.75 -6.79
C GLU A 71 -20.95 -15.44 -5.60
N ASN A 72 -20.39 -14.99 -4.47
CA ASN A 72 -21.14 -14.84 -3.23
C ASN A 72 -21.23 -13.39 -2.71
N SER A 73 -20.69 -12.42 -3.42
CA SER A 73 -20.62 -11.01 -2.99
C SER A 73 -20.03 -10.81 -1.59
N GLN A 74 -19.13 -11.69 -1.17
CA GLN A 74 -18.45 -11.60 0.11
C GLN A 74 -17.01 -11.14 -0.07
N TYR A 75 -16.54 -10.29 0.86
CA TYR A 75 -15.15 -9.87 0.89
C TYR A 75 -14.26 -11.02 1.37
N GLN A 76 -13.26 -11.37 0.57
CA GLN A 76 -12.30 -12.42 0.91
C GLN A 76 -10.87 -11.93 0.69
N PHE A 77 -9.97 -12.40 1.55
CA PHE A 77 -8.54 -12.27 1.31
C PHE A 77 -8.07 -13.39 0.37
N SER A 78 -7.18 -13.05 -0.57
CA SER A 78 -6.57 -14.07 -1.42
C SER A 78 -5.83 -15.11 -0.57
N GLN A 79 -6.13 -16.38 -0.79
CA GLN A 79 -5.53 -17.51 -0.06
C GLN A 79 -4.17 -17.95 -0.66
N ASN A 80 -3.40 -17.00 -1.21
CA ASN A 80 -2.12 -17.33 -1.84
C ASN A 80 -0.97 -17.42 -0.82
N SER A 81 -0.93 -18.53 -0.09
CA SER A 81 0.13 -18.80 0.90
C SER A 81 1.53 -18.90 0.28
N GLU A 82 1.66 -19.32 -0.97
CA GLU A 82 2.94 -19.40 -1.69
C GLU A 82 3.54 -17.99 -1.92
N TYR A 83 2.71 -17.07 -2.41
CA TYR A 83 3.10 -15.65 -2.55
C TYR A 83 3.52 -15.05 -1.20
N PHE A 84 2.76 -15.34 -0.15
CA PHE A 84 3.06 -14.86 1.20
C PHE A 84 4.40 -15.39 1.71
N GLY A 85 4.68 -16.67 1.46
CA GLY A 85 5.97 -17.30 1.78
C GLY A 85 7.14 -16.64 1.01
N LYS A 86 7.02 -16.47 -0.31
CA LYS A 86 8.05 -15.79 -1.11
C LYS A 86 8.28 -14.34 -0.67
N SER A 87 7.22 -13.65 -0.28
CA SER A 87 7.33 -12.30 0.26
C SER A 87 8.13 -12.24 1.56
N ALA A 88 8.07 -13.30 2.39
CA ALA A 88 8.86 -13.38 3.61
C ALA A 88 10.38 -13.40 3.35
N GLU A 89 10.83 -14.02 2.26
CA GLU A 89 12.25 -13.97 1.86
C GLU A 89 12.70 -12.53 1.59
N LEU A 90 11.86 -11.76 0.88
CA LEU A 90 12.12 -10.34 0.60
C LEU A 90 12.08 -9.50 1.88
N LEU A 91 11.20 -9.81 2.83
CA LEU A 91 11.16 -9.15 4.13
C LEU A 91 12.45 -9.40 4.92
N VAL A 92 12.98 -10.63 4.91
CA VAL A 92 14.28 -10.95 5.52
C VAL A 92 15.41 -10.15 4.85
N ALA A 93 15.38 -10.02 3.53
CA ALA A 93 16.35 -9.22 2.78
C ALA A 93 16.25 -7.71 3.11
N GLU A 94 15.10 -7.25 3.58
CA GLU A 94 14.91 -5.88 4.09
C GLU A 94 15.28 -5.73 5.58
N GLY A 95 15.77 -6.77 6.23
CA GLY A 95 16.25 -6.73 7.62
C GLY A 95 15.23 -7.12 8.68
N VAL A 96 14.08 -7.63 8.26
CA VAL A 96 13.05 -8.08 9.20
C VAL A 96 13.50 -9.33 9.94
N ARG A 97 13.33 -9.35 11.27
CA ARG A 97 13.70 -10.46 12.17
C ARG A 97 12.49 -11.23 12.68
N LEU A 98 11.35 -10.59 12.79
CA LEU A 98 10.11 -11.18 13.24
C LEU A 98 9.05 -11.03 12.17
N ILE A 99 8.58 -12.15 11.65
CA ILE A 99 7.56 -12.19 10.59
C ILE A 99 6.37 -12.98 11.10
N GLY A 100 5.21 -12.37 10.99
CA GLY A 100 3.94 -13.00 11.28
C GLY A 100 2.93 -12.69 10.18
N GLY A 101 1.66 -12.71 10.55
CA GLY A 101 0.57 -12.35 9.66
C GLY A 101 -0.53 -11.62 10.44
N CYS A 102 -1.38 -10.90 9.74
CA CYS A 102 -2.53 -10.19 10.28
C CYS A 102 -3.81 -10.64 9.57
N CYS A 103 -4.68 -9.74 9.16
CA CYS A 103 -5.98 -10.05 8.59
C CYS A 103 -5.89 -11.00 7.38
N GLY A 104 -6.74 -12.03 7.40
CA GLY A 104 -6.82 -13.05 6.34
C GLY A 104 -5.69 -14.08 6.33
N THR A 105 -4.67 -13.95 7.19
CA THR A 105 -3.63 -14.98 7.26
C THR A 105 -4.11 -16.23 8.01
N THR A 106 -3.71 -17.39 7.51
CA THR A 106 -4.06 -18.71 8.02
C THR A 106 -2.79 -19.47 8.44
N PRO A 107 -2.91 -20.60 9.13
CA PRO A 107 -1.77 -21.47 9.42
C PRO A 107 -0.96 -21.88 8.18
N ASP A 108 -1.60 -21.97 7.00
CA ASP A 108 -0.91 -22.28 5.75
C ASP A 108 0.02 -21.18 5.29
N HIS A 109 -0.37 -19.93 5.46
CA HIS A 109 0.50 -18.76 5.21
C HIS A 109 1.73 -18.80 6.12
N ILE A 110 1.54 -19.04 7.41
CA ILE A 110 2.65 -19.13 8.37
C ILE A 110 3.55 -20.34 8.11
N ARG A 111 2.97 -21.45 7.68
CA ARG A 111 3.73 -22.64 7.27
C ARG A 111 4.59 -22.37 6.03
N ALA A 112 4.04 -21.62 5.05
CA ALA A 112 4.78 -21.18 3.86
C ALA A 112 5.92 -20.23 4.24
N VAL A 113 5.68 -19.23 5.11
CA VAL A 113 6.72 -18.36 5.65
C VAL A 113 7.85 -19.18 6.26
N LYS A 114 7.53 -20.08 7.22
CA LYS A 114 8.53 -20.93 7.89
C LYS A 114 9.37 -21.73 6.89
N ARG A 115 8.73 -22.26 5.83
CA ARG A 115 9.42 -23.03 4.78
C ARG A 115 10.37 -22.14 3.97
N SER A 116 9.89 -20.98 3.54
CA SER A 116 10.65 -20.06 2.67
C SER A 116 11.85 -19.43 3.36
N ILE A 117 11.75 -19.07 4.64
CA ILE A 117 12.86 -18.44 5.37
C ILE A 117 13.81 -19.44 6.03
N ARG A 118 13.57 -20.73 5.86
CA ARG A 118 14.39 -21.78 6.49
C ARG A 118 15.84 -21.69 6.02
N GLY A 119 16.75 -21.49 6.98
CA GLY A 119 18.20 -21.40 6.72
C GLY A 119 18.67 -20.01 6.26
N LEU A 120 17.77 -19.06 6.04
CA LEU A 120 18.19 -17.69 5.79
C LEU A 120 18.81 -17.08 7.04
N LYS A 121 19.91 -16.34 6.85
CA LYS A 121 20.55 -15.57 7.91
C LYS A 121 20.05 -14.14 7.88
N PRO A 122 19.91 -13.49 9.04
CA PRO A 122 19.61 -12.07 9.08
C PRO A 122 20.71 -11.25 8.40
N ILE A 123 20.32 -10.21 7.67
CA ILE A 123 21.26 -9.30 7.06
C ILE A 123 21.90 -8.38 8.12
N GLU A 124 23.16 -8.06 7.93
CA GLU A 124 23.93 -7.17 8.80
C GLU A 124 24.12 -5.78 8.22
N ARG A 125 23.91 -5.64 6.90
CA ARG A 125 24.04 -4.37 6.18
C ARG A 125 22.89 -4.22 5.19
N LYS A 126 22.46 -2.99 5.01
CA LYS A 126 21.39 -2.66 4.09
C LYS A 126 21.66 -1.31 3.42
N VAL A 127 21.42 -1.27 2.11
CA VAL A 127 21.39 -0.01 1.36
C VAL A 127 19.97 0.54 1.44
N VAL A 128 19.84 1.73 1.99
CA VAL A 128 18.54 2.43 2.05
C VAL A 128 18.27 3.08 0.71
N THR A 129 17.16 2.73 0.10
CA THR A 129 16.68 3.37 -1.13
C THR A 129 15.63 4.41 -0.75
N PRO A 130 15.90 5.71 -0.86
CA PRO A 130 14.89 6.71 -0.59
C PRO A 130 13.74 6.54 -1.61
N ILE A 131 12.52 6.41 -1.12
CA ILE A 131 11.36 6.60 -1.98
C ILE A 131 11.33 8.10 -2.26
N ILE A 132 11.54 8.48 -3.51
CA ILE A 132 11.33 9.86 -3.95
C ILE A 132 9.84 10.14 -3.72
N PRO A 133 9.47 11.03 -2.79
CA PRO A 133 8.07 11.33 -2.57
C PRO A 133 7.49 11.81 -3.90
N VAL A 134 6.37 11.22 -4.32
CA VAL A 134 5.64 11.64 -5.53
C VAL A 134 5.24 13.13 -5.49
N LYS A 135 5.39 13.78 -4.35
CA LYS A 135 5.17 15.22 -4.16
C LYS A 135 5.92 16.14 -5.15
N ASP A 136 7.06 15.69 -5.67
CA ASP A 136 7.82 16.49 -6.64
C ASP A 136 7.30 16.36 -8.08
N PHE A 137 6.43 15.38 -8.36
CA PHE A 137 5.81 15.24 -9.68
C PHE A 137 4.53 16.05 -9.86
N VAL A 138 3.93 16.54 -8.81
CA VAL A 138 2.84 17.49 -8.91
C VAL A 138 3.44 18.88 -9.09
N ARG A 139 4.07 19.14 -10.23
CA ARG A 139 4.18 20.50 -10.75
C ARG A 139 2.74 21.02 -10.79
N ARG A 140 2.36 21.80 -9.78
CA ARG A 140 1.08 22.51 -9.79
C ARG A 140 1.11 23.41 -11.03
N ILE A 141 0.65 22.87 -12.15
CA ILE A 141 0.19 23.69 -13.25
C ILE A 141 -0.90 24.53 -12.58
N ARG A 142 -0.64 25.81 -12.33
CA ARG A 142 -1.67 26.76 -11.95
C ARG A 142 -2.65 26.81 -13.13
N ARG A 143 -3.62 25.90 -13.11
CA ARG A 143 -4.79 26.04 -13.99
C ARG A 143 -5.56 27.21 -13.46
N THR A 144 -5.72 28.22 -14.29
CA THR A 144 -6.48 29.45 -14.01
C THR A 144 -7.99 29.20 -13.91
N ASP A 145 -8.44 27.97 -14.16
CA ASP A 145 -9.85 27.57 -14.09
C ASP A 145 -9.93 26.19 -13.43
N THR A 146 -9.86 26.19 -12.11
CA THR A 146 -9.96 24.96 -11.30
C THR A 146 -11.41 24.60 -11.04
N LEU A 147 -11.68 23.32 -10.74
CA LEU A 147 -13.01 22.87 -10.30
C LEU A 147 -13.52 23.73 -9.14
N VAL A 148 -12.63 24.13 -8.21
CA VAL A 148 -12.97 24.99 -7.08
C VAL A 148 -13.45 26.38 -7.55
N ASP A 149 -12.86 26.92 -8.61
CA ASP A 149 -13.25 28.21 -9.16
C ASP A 149 -14.62 28.14 -9.86
N LYS A 150 -14.94 27.00 -10.49
CA LYS A 150 -16.24 26.73 -11.06
C LYS A 150 -17.33 26.61 -10.00
N VAL A 151 -17.10 25.78 -8.96
CA VAL A 151 -18.07 25.56 -7.87
C VAL A 151 -18.43 26.85 -7.14
N LYS A 152 -17.53 27.81 -7.06
CA LYS A 152 -17.81 29.14 -6.47
C LYS A 152 -18.75 30.00 -7.31
N LYS A 153 -18.86 29.73 -8.61
CA LYS A 153 -19.58 30.59 -9.56
C LYS A 153 -20.90 29.98 -10.01
N GLU A 154 -20.98 28.66 -10.07
CA GLU A 154 -22.15 27.94 -10.63
C GLU A 154 -22.34 26.58 -10.02
N VAL A 155 -23.55 26.02 -10.19
CA VAL A 155 -23.84 24.62 -9.84
C VAL A 155 -23.05 23.74 -10.80
N THR A 156 -22.22 22.87 -10.23
CA THR A 156 -21.25 22.07 -10.98
C THR A 156 -21.64 20.59 -10.92
N ILE A 157 -21.71 19.94 -12.07
CA ILE A 157 -22.01 18.52 -12.19
C ILE A 157 -20.70 17.74 -12.23
N ILE A 158 -20.56 16.76 -11.35
CA ILE A 158 -19.45 15.81 -11.29
C ILE A 158 -20.02 14.42 -11.56
N ALA A 159 -19.35 13.66 -12.42
CA ALA A 159 -19.67 12.26 -12.64
C ALA A 159 -18.68 11.36 -11.91
N GLU A 160 -19.15 10.24 -11.38
CA GLU A 160 -18.29 9.18 -10.87
C GLU A 160 -18.17 8.09 -11.93
N LEU A 161 -16.97 7.58 -12.11
CA LEU A 161 -16.66 6.49 -13.03
C LEU A 161 -15.84 5.43 -12.29
N ASP A 162 -16.36 4.22 -12.25
CA ASP A 162 -15.60 3.10 -11.70
C ASP A 162 -14.37 2.80 -12.54
N PRO A 163 -13.21 2.56 -11.93
CA PRO A 163 -12.04 2.10 -12.66
C PRO A 163 -12.32 0.74 -13.32
N PRO A 164 -11.68 0.44 -14.45
CA PRO A 164 -11.91 -0.81 -15.15
C PRO A 164 -11.47 -2.00 -14.29
N LYS A 165 -12.31 -3.01 -14.17
CA LYS A 165 -12.00 -4.26 -13.45
C LYS A 165 -10.89 -5.09 -14.12
N HIS A 166 -10.58 -4.79 -15.37
CA HIS A 166 -9.54 -5.42 -16.19
C HIS A 166 -8.75 -4.32 -16.89
N LEU A 167 -7.55 -4.65 -17.38
CA LEU A 167 -6.67 -3.71 -18.10
C LEU A 167 -7.22 -3.25 -19.47
N ASP A 168 -8.54 -3.24 -19.65
CA ASP A 168 -9.19 -2.69 -20.84
C ASP A 168 -9.30 -1.16 -20.75
N ILE A 169 -8.18 -0.51 -20.93
CA ILE A 169 -8.06 0.96 -20.93
C ILE A 169 -8.85 1.58 -22.08
N VAL A 170 -9.09 0.86 -23.17
CA VAL A 170 -9.75 1.41 -24.36
C VAL A 170 -11.22 1.73 -24.08
N GLN A 171 -11.96 0.81 -23.46
CA GLN A 171 -13.35 1.05 -23.07
C GLN A 171 -13.45 2.16 -22.02
N PHE A 172 -12.55 2.17 -21.06
CA PHE A 172 -12.48 3.20 -20.04
C PHE A 172 -12.23 4.59 -20.63
N GLN A 173 -11.29 4.72 -21.57
CA GLN A 173 -11.05 5.98 -22.28
C GLN A 173 -12.25 6.44 -23.12
N LYS A 174 -13.00 5.51 -23.73
CA LYS A 174 -14.23 5.84 -24.44
C LYS A 174 -15.28 6.40 -23.49
N ALA A 175 -15.46 5.79 -22.32
CA ALA A 175 -16.39 6.29 -21.30
C ALA A 175 -16.02 7.70 -20.82
N ILE A 176 -14.74 7.96 -20.55
CA ILE A 176 -14.24 9.29 -20.17
C ILE A 176 -14.57 10.31 -21.26
N ARG A 177 -14.28 10.01 -22.52
CA ARG A 177 -14.58 10.93 -23.65
C ARG A 177 -16.07 11.19 -23.82
N ALA A 178 -16.90 10.18 -23.62
CA ALA A 178 -18.36 10.33 -23.70
C ALA A 178 -18.90 11.23 -22.59
N ILE A 179 -18.33 11.16 -21.38
CA ILE A 179 -18.70 12.02 -20.26
C ILE A 179 -18.21 13.46 -20.51
N ASP A 180 -17.00 13.64 -20.99
CA ASP A 180 -16.40 14.94 -21.31
C ASP A 180 -17.25 15.71 -22.34
N GLN A 181 -17.73 15.02 -23.38
CA GLN A 181 -18.61 15.59 -24.42
C GLN A 181 -19.97 16.09 -23.88
N LYS A 182 -20.38 15.69 -22.67
CA LYS A 182 -21.62 16.12 -22.02
C LYS A 182 -21.48 17.38 -21.17
N GLY A 183 -20.30 18.00 -21.18
CA GLY A 183 -20.04 19.22 -20.41
C GLY A 183 -19.93 18.99 -18.90
N ILE A 184 -19.62 17.77 -18.49
CA ILE A 184 -19.36 17.44 -17.09
C ILE A 184 -18.07 18.13 -16.63
N ALA A 185 -18.11 18.80 -15.48
CA ALA A 185 -17.00 19.64 -15.03
C ALA A 185 -15.82 18.83 -14.47
N ALA A 186 -16.07 17.65 -13.94
CA ALA A 186 -15.04 16.74 -13.45
C ALA A 186 -15.54 15.30 -13.40
N ILE A 187 -14.59 14.36 -13.42
CA ILE A 187 -14.86 12.94 -13.21
C ILE A 187 -14.10 12.54 -11.95
N THR A 188 -14.80 11.93 -11.00
CA THR A 188 -14.19 11.22 -9.88
C THR A 188 -13.99 9.77 -10.25
N LEU A 189 -12.82 9.24 -9.99
CA LEU A 189 -12.58 7.80 -10.06
C LEU A 189 -12.87 7.23 -8.67
N ALA A 190 -13.76 6.26 -8.60
CA ALA A 190 -14.03 5.57 -7.36
C ALA A 190 -12.75 4.82 -6.94
N ASP A 191 -12.13 5.26 -5.84
CA ASP A 191 -11.11 4.48 -5.16
C ASP A 191 -11.85 3.45 -4.29
N ASN A 192 -12.39 2.44 -4.96
CA ASN A 192 -12.98 1.35 -4.23
C ASN A 192 -11.91 0.27 -4.02
N SER A 193 -11.81 -0.21 -2.80
CA SER A 193 -10.96 -1.34 -2.42
C SER A 193 -11.26 -2.64 -3.19
N LEU A 194 -12.17 -2.61 -4.13
CA LEU A 194 -12.66 -3.69 -4.98
C LEU A 194 -12.02 -3.68 -6.38
N SER A 195 -11.33 -2.60 -6.76
CA SER A 195 -10.56 -2.58 -8.00
C SER A 195 -9.24 -3.33 -7.78
N ASN A 196 -9.03 -4.40 -8.52
CA ASN A 196 -7.73 -5.07 -8.63
C ASN A 196 -6.77 -4.17 -9.45
N THR A 197 -6.26 -3.11 -8.84
CA THR A 197 -5.14 -2.33 -9.39
C THR A 197 -3.89 -2.60 -8.59
#